data_9f614166808e8babc945db5fadee4c79
#
_entry.id   9f614166808e8babc945db5fadee4c79
#
_cell.length_a   1.000
_cell.length_b   1.000
_cell.length_c   1.000
_cell.angle_alpha   90.00
_cell.angle_beta   90.00
_cell.angle_gamma   90.00
#
_symmetry.space_group_name_H-M   'P 1'
#
loop_
_entity.id
_entity.type
_entity.pdbx_description
1 polymer ?
#
loop_
_entity_poly.entity_id
_entity_poly.type
_entity_poly.pdbx_seq_one_letter_code
_entity_poly.pdbx_strand_id
1 'polypeptide(L)'
;MHKLSIILVSILATGCAAKYAQQDVFPNPGKLDRQMPVTIAIPVDGRYETTPYPASGDMTAAAVKTAFSYYTNRVTVMGGCRELSCLRQNSPSGYYVIPEILHWEERATEWSGLPDKIEVKLAIYGPTGAQPLGSAILSGKSKWATFGGDHPQDLLQEPIAEYVKAQY
;
A
#
# COMPACT_ATOMS: atom_id res chain seq x y z
N MET A 1 -50.12 -32.61 16.79
CA MET A 1 -49.21 -31.48 17.14
C MET A 1 -47.96 -31.61 16.28
N HIS A 2 -47.92 -30.92 15.12
CA HIS A 2 -46.81 -30.98 14.17
C HIS A 2 -45.79 -29.87 14.54
N LYS A 3 -44.62 -30.25 14.93
CA LYS A 3 -43.50 -29.34 15.16
C LYS A 3 -42.86 -28.96 13.82
N LEU A 4 -43.13 -27.75 13.36
CA LEU A 4 -42.53 -27.22 12.15
C LEU A 4 -41.07 -26.76 12.51
N SER A 5 -40.08 -27.53 12.09
CA SER A 5 -38.66 -27.17 12.23
C SER A 5 -38.30 -26.17 11.12
N ILE A 6 -38.13 -24.93 11.51
CA ILE A 6 -37.59 -23.87 10.63
C ILE A 6 -36.08 -24.08 10.53
N ILE A 7 -35.61 -24.58 9.39
CA ILE A 7 -34.18 -24.63 9.06
C ILE A 7 -33.79 -23.25 8.59
N LEU A 8 -33.05 -22.53 9.44
CA LEU A 8 -32.46 -21.23 9.12
C LEU A 8 -31.24 -21.48 8.21
N VAL A 9 -31.42 -21.33 6.91
CA VAL A 9 -30.31 -21.39 5.94
C VAL A 9 -29.55 -20.06 6.03
N SER A 10 -28.46 -20.07 6.77
CA SER A 10 -27.49 -18.95 6.79
C SER A 10 -26.75 -18.93 5.45
N ILE A 11 -27.17 -18.08 4.53
CA ILE A 11 -26.44 -17.79 3.30
C ILE A 11 -25.18 -17.01 3.72
N LEU A 12 -24.04 -17.69 3.75
CA LEU A 12 -22.73 -17.07 3.89
C LEU A 12 -22.45 -16.27 2.62
N ALA A 13 -22.70 -14.97 2.67
CA ALA A 13 -22.29 -14.02 1.64
C ALA A 13 -20.77 -13.84 1.70
N THR A 14 -20.01 -14.85 1.28
CA THR A 14 -18.57 -14.79 1.15
C THR A 14 -18.24 -14.42 -0.28
N GLY A 15 -17.78 -13.19 -0.52
CA GLY A 15 -17.03 -12.99 -1.72
C GLY A 15 -17.17 -11.75 -2.56
N CYS A 16 -17.48 -10.61 -1.98
CA CYS A 16 -17.44 -9.35 -2.76
C CYS A 16 -16.50 -8.28 -2.18
N ALA A 17 -15.43 -8.67 -1.48
CA ALA A 17 -14.43 -7.73 -0.97
C ALA A 17 -13.12 -7.85 -1.76
N ALA A 18 -12.38 -6.76 -1.90
CA ALA A 18 -11.01 -6.79 -2.36
C ALA A 18 -10.17 -7.70 -1.46
N LYS A 19 -9.13 -8.31 -2.01
CA LYS A 19 -8.24 -9.21 -1.27
C LYS A 19 -6.88 -8.54 -1.13
N TYR A 20 -6.36 -8.54 0.09
CA TYR A 20 -5.05 -7.99 0.40
C TYR A 20 -4.14 -9.05 1.02
N ALA A 21 -2.85 -8.91 0.79
CA ALA A 21 -1.83 -9.73 1.44
C ALA A 21 -0.60 -8.87 1.77
N GLN A 22 0.10 -9.26 2.82
CA GLN A 22 1.36 -8.67 3.25
C GLN A 22 2.40 -9.77 3.39
N GLN A 23 3.60 -9.52 2.85
CA GLN A 23 4.76 -10.36 3.03
C GLN A 23 5.90 -9.52 3.62
N ASP A 24 6.26 -9.76 4.86
CA ASP A 24 7.40 -9.09 5.48
C ASP A 24 8.70 -9.57 4.83
N VAL A 25 9.46 -8.61 4.32
CA VAL A 25 10.81 -8.83 3.75
C VAL A 25 11.86 -8.61 4.85
N PHE A 26 11.64 -7.57 5.66
CA PHE A 26 12.46 -7.26 6.82
C PHE A 26 11.52 -6.80 7.95
N PRO A 27 11.23 -7.66 8.92
CA PRO A 27 10.32 -7.31 10.01
C PRO A 27 10.95 -6.26 10.92
N ASN A 28 10.18 -5.25 11.30
CA ASN A 28 10.61 -4.24 12.26
C ASN A 28 10.45 -4.79 13.69
N PRO A 29 11.53 -4.97 14.45
CA PRO A 29 11.44 -5.47 15.83
C PRO A 29 11.01 -4.39 16.82
N GLY A 30 10.99 -3.13 16.42
CA GLY A 30 10.66 -1.98 17.25
C GLY A 30 9.43 -1.23 16.79
N LYS A 31 9.18 -0.09 17.41
CA LYS A 31 8.13 0.85 17.01
C LYS A 31 8.75 2.17 16.57
N LEU A 32 8.10 2.84 15.63
CA LEU A 32 8.52 4.17 15.18
C LEU A 32 8.12 5.23 16.20
N ASP A 33 8.98 6.23 16.36
CA ASP A 33 8.71 7.39 17.21
C ASP A 33 7.83 8.40 16.45
N ARG A 34 6.66 8.70 17.00
CA ARG A 34 5.72 9.69 16.45
C ARG A 34 6.27 11.12 16.41
N GLN A 35 7.33 11.40 17.17
CA GLN A 35 7.98 12.71 17.19
C GLN A 35 8.96 12.90 16.02
N MET A 36 9.32 11.82 15.34
CA MET A 36 10.24 11.88 14.21
C MET A 36 9.52 12.28 12.93
N PRO A 37 10.10 13.17 12.10
CA PRO A 37 9.57 13.45 10.77
C PRO A 37 9.71 12.25 9.84
N VAL A 38 8.85 12.18 8.85
CA VAL A 38 8.85 11.14 7.82
C VAL A 38 8.99 11.78 6.45
N THR A 39 9.99 11.37 5.69
CA THR A 39 10.22 11.82 4.32
C THR A 39 10.04 10.63 3.36
N ILE A 40 9.18 10.80 2.35
CA ILE A 40 8.74 9.76 1.44
C ILE A 40 9.27 10.06 0.05
N ALA A 41 9.90 9.07 -0.59
CA ALA A 41 10.27 9.14 -2.00
C ALA A 41 9.05 8.94 -2.91
N ILE A 42 9.11 9.46 -4.13
CA ILE A 42 8.15 9.12 -5.18
C ILE A 42 8.73 7.95 -6.00
N PRO A 43 8.08 6.79 -6.05
CA PRO A 43 8.58 5.66 -6.86
C PRO A 43 8.48 5.96 -8.35
N VAL A 44 9.15 5.16 -9.14
CA VAL A 44 8.94 5.13 -10.60
C VAL A 44 7.52 4.64 -10.86
N ASP A 45 6.88 5.21 -11.87
CA ASP A 45 5.54 4.78 -12.30
C ASP A 45 5.51 3.28 -12.61
N GLY A 46 4.41 2.68 -12.21
CA GLY A 46 4.15 1.27 -12.46
C GLY A 46 3.92 0.98 -13.94
N ARG A 47 4.06 -0.28 -14.28
CA ARG A 47 3.78 -0.79 -15.63
C ARG A 47 3.28 -2.22 -15.55
N TYR A 48 2.49 -2.58 -16.54
CA TYR A 48 2.11 -3.97 -16.81
C TYR A 48 2.45 -4.30 -18.25
N GLU A 49 3.30 -5.30 -18.44
CA GLU A 49 3.87 -5.63 -19.73
C GLU A 49 4.52 -4.40 -20.39
N THR A 50 3.97 -3.92 -21.52
CA THR A 50 4.44 -2.73 -22.22
C THR A 50 3.67 -1.45 -21.88
N THR A 51 2.57 -1.57 -21.11
CA THR A 51 1.70 -0.44 -20.78
C THR A 51 2.22 0.30 -19.53
N PRO A 52 2.62 1.57 -19.64
CA PRO A 52 2.94 2.39 -18.48
C PRO A 52 1.66 2.96 -17.87
N TYR A 53 1.69 3.21 -16.56
CA TYR A 53 0.60 3.87 -15.82
C TYR A 53 1.10 5.19 -15.23
N PRO A 54 1.02 6.29 -15.99
CA PRO A 54 1.48 7.60 -15.54
C PRO A 54 0.80 8.05 -14.24
N ALA A 55 1.57 8.72 -13.37
CA ALA A 55 1.16 9.18 -12.05
C ALA A 55 0.89 8.10 -10.99
N SER A 56 1.07 6.81 -11.30
CA SER A 56 0.95 5.73 -10.30
C SER A 56 1.98 5.86 -9.17
N GLY A 57 3.16 6.41 -9.47
CA GLY A 57 4.16 6.77 -8.47
C GLY A 57 3.67 7.83 -7.49
N ASP A 58 3.08 8.91 -8.01
CA ASP A 58 2.50 9.97 -7.18
C ASP A 58 1.32 9.46 -6.35
N MET A 59 0.45 8.63 -6.94
CA MET A 59 -0.68 8.00 -6.24
C MET A 59 -0.19 7.12 -5.08
N THR A 60 0.87 6.34 -5.31
CA THR A 60 1.49 5.49 -4.28
C THR A 60 2.09 6.34 -3.17
N ALA A 61 2.87 7.38 -3.50
CA ALA A 61 3.45 8.28 -2.50
C ALA A 61 2.38 9.01 -1.69
N ALA A 62 1.26 9.41 -2.30
CA ALA A 62 0.12 10.03 -1.64
C ALA A 62 -0.56 9.07 -0.65
N ALA A 63 -0.76 7.81 -1.03
CA ALA A 63 -1.32 6.78 -0.15
C ALA A 63 -0.43 6.53 1.07
N VAL A 64 0.89 6.43 0.86
CA VAL A 64 1.89 6.30 1.94
C VAL A 64 1.85 7.53 2.86
N LYS A 65 1.83 8.74 2.29
CA LYS A 65 1.71 9.99 3.07
C LYS A 65 0.47 9.98 3.95
N THR A 66 -0.67 9.61 3.38
CA THR A 66 -1.94 9.54 4.11
C THR A 66 -1.82 8.61 5.31
N ALA A 67 -1.29 7.40 5.11
CA ALA A 67 -1.12 6.42 6.18
C ALA A 67 -0.22 6.91 7.32
N PHE A 68 0.94 7.52 7.02
CA PHE A 68 1.82 8.07 8.05
C PHE A 68 1.24 9.31 8.75
N SER A 69 0.41 10.10 8.06
CA SER A 69 -0.20 11.31 8.63
C SER A 69 -1.17 11.06 9.79
N TYR A 70 -1.63 9.81 9.97
CA TYR A 70 -2.40 9.41 11.16
C TYR A 70 -1.55 9.33 12.43
N TYR A 71 -0.22 9.22 12.29
CA TYR A 71 0.69 9.00 13.42
C TYR A 71 1.62 10.16 13.70
N THR A 72 1.95 10.98 12.69
CA THR A 72 2.76 12.18 12.83
C THR A 72 2.29 13.27 11.88
N ASN A 73 2.37 14.53 12.31
CA ASN A 73 2.02 15.70 11.48
C ASN A 73 3.19 16.19 10.61
N ARG A 74 4.35 15.54 10.68
CA ARG A 74 5.58 15.91 9.96
C ARG A 74 5.89 14.93 8.85
N VAL A 75 4.98 14.81 7.87
CA VAL A 75 5.13 13.93 6.71
C VAL A 75 5.30 14.74 5.45
N THR A 76 6.42 14.51 4.76
CA THR A 76 6.76 15.21 3.51
C THR A 76 6.99 14.20 2.39
N VAL A 77 6.39 14.42 1.23
CA VAL A 77 6.74 13.73 -0.01
C VAL A 77 7.77 14.57 -0.74
N MET A 78 8.89 13.96 -1.09
CA MET A 78 10.01 14.65 -1.73
C MET A 78 10.07 14.31 -3.22
N GLY A 79 9.57 15.23 -4.05
CA GLY A 79 9.67 15.14 -5.50
C GLY A 79 11.13 15.10 -5.97
N GLY A 80 11.39 14.30 -7.00
CA GLY A 80 12.73 14.19 -7.58
C GLY A 80 13.69 13.23 -6.86
N CYS A 81 13.34 12.77 -5.65
CA CYS A 81 14.10 11.75 -4.92
C CYS A 81 13.45 10.37 -5.05
N ARG A 82 14.24 9.37 -5.44
CA ARG A 82 13.82 7.97 -5.55
C ARG A 82 14.65 7.04 -4.67
N GLU A 83 15.75 7.54 -4.11
CA GLU A 83 16.72 6.75 -3.37
C GLU A 83 16.99 7.34 -1.99
N LEU A 84 17.43 6.49 -1.07
CA LEU A 84 17.75 6.85 0.31
C LEU A 84 18.81 7.97 0.40
N SER A 85 19.83 7.91 -0.46
CA SER A 85 20.89 8.91 -0.53
C SER A 85 20.34 10.31 -0.81
N CYS A 86 19.47 10.43 -1.80
CA CYS A 86 18.80 11.67 -2.16
C CYS A 86 17.94 12.21 -1.00
N LEU A 87 17.12 11.36 -0.38
CA LEU A 87 16.29 11.77 0.75
C LEU A 87 17.13 12.32 1.91
N ARG A 88 18.23 11.65 2.26
CA ARG A 88 19.12 12.06 3.34
C ARG A 88 19.84 13.36 3.09
N GLN A 89 20.24 13.62 1.84
CA GLN A 89 20.89 14.87 1.47
C GLN A 89 19.94 16.07 1.60
N ASN A 90 18.66 15.87 1.29
CA ASN A 90 17.67 16.94 1.27
C ASN A 90 16.84 17.05 2.55
N SER A 91 16.84 16.02 3.40
CA SER A 91 16.14 15.95 4.69
C SER A 91 16.99 15.18 5.70
N PRO A 92 17.89 15.86 6.44
CA PRO A 92 18.94 15.18 7.21
C PRO A 92 18.46 14.47 8.49
N SER A 93 17.19 14.54 8.83
CA SER A 93 16.65 13.93 10.06
C SER A 93 15.31 13.26 9.82
N GLY A 94 15.04 12.17 10.54
CA GLY A 94 13.76 11.47 10.51
C GLY A 94 13.82 10.08 9.91
N TYR A 95 12.64 9.55 9.65
CA TYR A 95 12.48 8.30 8.92
C TYR A 95 12.37 8.57 7.42
N TYR A 96 12.90 7.67 6.62
CA TYR A 96 12.82 7.72 5.17
C TYR A 96 12.05 6.53 4.67
N VAL A 97 11.05 6.79 3.85
CA VAL A 97 10.21 5.75 3.27
C VAL A 97 10.45 5.70 1.77
N ILE A 98 10.80 4.52 1.29
CA ILE A 98 11.04 4.27 -0.14
C ILE A 98 10.02 3.25 -0.61
N PRO A 99 8.95 3.71 -1.29
CA PRO A 99 8.02 2.84 -1.99
C PRO A 99 8.64 2.39 -3.32
N GLU A 100 8.28 1.18 -3.74
CA GLU A 100 8.64 0.62 -5.04
C GLU A 100 7.41 -0.10 -5.60
N ILE A 101 6.95 0.27 -6.80
CA ILE A 101 5.86 -0.41 -7.47
C ILE A 101 6.41 -1.63 -8.19
N LEU A 102 6.07 -2.83 -7.73
CA LEU A 102 6.51 -4.11 -8.30
C LEU A 102 5.54 -4.58 -9.38
N HIS A 103 4.24 -4.30 -9.20
CA HIS A 103 3.20 -4.66 -10.15
C HIS A 103 2.08 -3.64 -10.12
N TRP A 104 1.57 -3.27 -11.29
CA TRP A 104 0.43 -2.38 -11.46
C TRP A 104 -0.35 -2.83 -12.68
N GLU A 105 -1.49 -3.46 -12.47
CA GLU A 105 -2.30 -4.05 -13.52
C GLU A 105 -3.71 -3.49 -13.45
N GLU A 106 -4.09 -2.69 -14.42
CA GLU A 106 -5.44 -2.18 -14.59
C GLU A 106 -6.16 -2.98 -15.68
N ARG A 107 -7.28 -3.55 -15.32
CA ARG A 107 -8.15 -4.30 -16.23
C ARG A 107 -9.49 -3.59 -16.31
N ALA A 108 -10.12 -3.62 -17.48
CA ALA A 108 -11.52 -3.22 -17.59
C ALA A 108 -12.39 -4.31 -16.93
N THR A 109 -12.39 -4.31 -15.60
CA THR A 109 -12.94 -5.42 -14.77
C THR A 109 -14.41 -5.66 -15.04
N GLU A 110 -15.18 -4.60 -15.30
CA GLU A 110 -16.61 -4.67 -15.65
C GLU A 110 -16.88 -5.40 -16.98
N TRP A 111 -15.90 -5.46 -17.87
CA TRP A 111 -16.03 -6.12 -19.18
C TRP A 111 -15.26 -7.42 -19.26
N SER A 112 -14.09 -7.48 -18.62
CA SER A 112 -13.19 -8.63 -18.70
C SER A 112 -13.47 -9.70 -17.65
N GLY A 113 -14.08 -9.32 -16.52
CA GLY A 113 -14.19 -10.16 -15.33
C GLY A 113 -12.83 -10.46 -14.68
N LEU A 114 -11.75 -9.80 -15.14
CA LEU A 114 -10.42 -9.93 -14.57
C LEU A 114 -10.18 -8.81 -13.55
N PRO A 115 -9.70 -9.12 -12.35
CA PRO A 115 -9.47 -8.12 -11.31
C PRO A 115 -8.22 -7.29 -11.59
N ASP A 116 -8.26 -6.03 -11.16
CA ASP A 116 -7.08 -5.19 -11.04
C ASP A 116 -6.15 -5.71 -9.94
N LYS A 117 -4.86 -5.44 -10.08
CA LYS A 117 -3.86 -5.89 -9.12
C LYS A 117 -2.78 -4.84 -8.91
N ILE A 118 -2.35 -4.76 -7.66
CA ILE A 118 -1.15 -4.01 -7.29
C ILE A 118 -0.20 -4.89 -6.48
N GLU A 119 1.08 -4.56 -6.57
CA GLU A 119 2.10 -5.03 -5.65
C GLU A 119 3.08 -3.88 -5.40
N VAL A 120 3.20 -3.46 -4.15
CA VAL A 120 4.05 -2.35 -3.72
C VAL A 120 4.92 -2.81 -2.58
N LYS A 121 6.23 -2.61 -2.71
CA LYS A 121 7.15 -2.78 -1.60
C LYS A 121 7.34 -1.46 -0.88
N LEU A 122 7.23 -1.47 0.43
CA LEU A 122 7.58 -0.36 1.30
C LEU A 122 8.82 -0.72 2.12
N ALA A 123 9.82 0.17 2.11
CA ALA A 123 10.98 0.06 2.97
C ALA A 123 11.10 1.33 3.82
N ILE A 124 11.23 1.17 5.14
CA ILE A 124 11.36 2.24 6.12
C ILE A 124 12.78 2.22 6.66
N TYR A 125 13.48 3.34 6.56
CA TYR A 125 14.84 3.52 7.04
C TYR A 125 14.89 4.51 8.19
N GLY A 126 15.82 4.27 9.11
CA GLY A 126 16.13 5.23 10.17
C GLY A 126 16.98 6.42 9.69
N PRO A 127 17.25 7.37 10.60
CA PRO A 127 18.11 8.53 10.32
C PRO A 127 19.51 8.11 9.85
N THR A 128 20.00 7.00 10.37
CA THR A 128 21.31 6.43 10.07
C THR A 128 21.21 4.96 9.68
N GLY A 129 22.26 4.41 9.06
CA GLY A 129 22.30 3.00 8.65
C GLY A 129 21.75 2.75 7.25
N ALA A 130 22.29 1.76 6.57
CA ALA A 130 21.91 1.39 5.21
C ALA A 130 20.80 0.32 5.17
N GLN A 131 20.57 -0.38 6.27
CA GLN A 131 19.54 -1.41 6.37
C GLN A 131 18.19 -0.78 6.73
N PRO A 132 17.09 -1.28 6.18
CA PRO A 132 15.76 -0.83 6.58
C PRO A 132 15.46 -1.24 8.03
N LEU A 133 14.69 -0.42 8.73
CA LEU A 133 14.08 -0.79 10.01
C LEU A 133 12.97 -1.81 9.81
N GLY A 134 12.21 -1.66 8.74
CA GLY A 134 11.16 -2.57 8.33
C GLY A 134 10.92 -2.49 6.83
N SER A 135 10.53 -3.59 6.22
CA SER A 135 10.16 -3.64 4.80
C SER A 135 9.16 -4.76 4.56
N ALA A 136 8.14 -4.49 3.76
CA ALA A 136 7.14 -5.48 3.35
C ALA A 136 6.73 -5.28 1.89
N ILE A 137 6.28 -6.37 1.28
CA ILE A 137 5.55 -6.36 0.00
C ILE A 137 4.06 -6.43 0.33
N LEU A 138 3.33 -5.45 -0.17
CA LEU A 138 1.90 -5.28 0.02
C LEU A 138 1.21 -5.52 -1.31
N SER A 139 0.27 -6.43 -1.37
CA SER A 139 -0.48 -6.73 -2.58
C SER A 139 -1.97 -6.53 -2.39
N GLY A 140 -2.63 -6.07 -3.44
CA GLY A 140 -4.06 -5.89 -3.51
C GLY A 140 -4.62 -6.46 -4.81
N LYS A 141 -5.81 -7.05 -4.71
CA LYS A 141 -6.57 -7.57 -5.84
C LYS A 141 -8.01 -7.13 -5.71
N SER A 142 -8.53 -6.47 -6.76
CA SER A 142 -9.91 -5.97 -6.75
C SER A 142 -10.94 -7.11 -6.80
N LYS A 143 -12.18 -6.77 -6.56
CA LYS A 143 -13.32 -7.68 -6.77
C LYS A 143 -13.39 -8.03 -8.26
N TRP A 144 -13.93 -9.20 -8.58
CA TRP A 144 -14.11 -9.61 -9.97
C TRP A 144 -15.35 -8.99 -10.63
N ALA A 145 -16.24 -8.39 -9.85
CA ALA A 145 -17.46 -7.73 -10.32
C ALA A 145 -17.62 -6.39 -9.59
N THR A 146 -17.01 -5.35 -10.16
CA THR A 146 -17.25 -3.97 -9.75
C THR A 146 -17.99 -3.29 -10.89
N PHE A 147 -19.19 -2.78 -10.62
CA PHE A 147 -19.91 -1.94 -11.58
C PHE A 147 -19.22 -0.56 -11.65
N GLY A 148 -18.05 -0.52 -12.29
CA GLY A 148 -17.35 0.72 -12.63
C GLY A 148 -16.62 1.42 -11.48
N GLY A 149 -15.92 0.70 -10.60
CA GLY A 149 -15.42 1.39 -9.44
C GLY A 149 -14.08 1.03 -8.82
N ASP A 150 -13.50 -0.12 -9.05
CA ASP A 150 -12.20 -0.41 -8.44
C ASP A 150 -11.10 -0.22 -9.50
N HIS A 151 -10.24 0.75 -9.28
CA HIS A 151 -8.99 0.93 -10.01
C HIS A 151 -7.80 0.49 -9.15
N PRO A 152 -6.62 0.20 -9.73
CA PRO A 152 -5.44 -0.20 -8.97
C PRO A 152 -5.08 0.75 -7.83
N GLN A 153 -5.25 2.07 -8.01
CA GLN A 153 -4.98 3.06 -6.96
C GLN A 153 -5.89 2.91 -5.74
N ASP A 154 -7.11 2.39 -5.89
CA ASP A 154 -8.06 2.21 -4.78
C ASP A 154 -7.61 1.06 -3.86
N LEU A 155 -6.79 0.15 -4.39
CA LEU A 155 -6.21 -0.95 -3.64
C LEU A 155 -5.01 -0.57 -2.76
N LEU A 156 -4.49 0.67 -2.87
CA LEU A 156 -3.30 1.11 -2.13
C LEU A 156 -3.59 1.38 -0.66
N GLN A 157 -4.73 2.00 -0.35
CA GLN A 157 -4.98 2.61 0.95
C GLN A 157 -4.98 1.59 2.09
N GLU A 158 -5.73 0.51 1.95
CA GLU A 158 -5.94 -0.46 3.04
C GLU A 158 -4.64 -1.20 3.43
N PRO A 159 -3.91 -1.86 2.52
CA PRO A 159 -2.72 -2.60 2.90
C PRO A 159 -1.59 -1.69 3.39
N ILE A 160 -1.45 -0.47 2.84
CA ILE A 160 -0.47 0.50 3.29
C ILE A 160 -0.81 1.00 4.69
N ALA A 161 -2.09 1.32 4.96
CA ALA A 161 -2.53 1.78 6.28
C ALA A 161 -2.30 0.72 7.36
N GLU A 162 -2.64 -0.54 7.11
CA GLU A 162 -2.43 -1.64 8.06
C GLU A 162 -0.93 -1.90 8.30
N TYR A 163 -0.10 -1.88 7.25
CA TYR A 163 1.35 -2.00 7.43
C TYR A 163 1.92 -0.87 8.27
N VAL A 164 1.58 0.40 7.97
CA VAL A 164 2.07 1.57 8.72
C VAL A 164 1.58 1.54 10.16
N LYS A 165 0.32 1.17 10.41
CA LYS A 165 -0.25 0.98 11.75
C LYS A 165 0.58 0.00 12.59
N ALA A 166 1.03 -1.08 11.99
CA ALA A 166 1.86 -2.07 12.66
C ALA A 166 3.27 -1.54 13.03
N GLN A 167 3.72 -0.44 12.43
CA GLN A 167 5.02 0.17 12.73
C GLN A 167 4.98 1.11 13.96
N TYR A 168 3.80 1.60 14.35
CA TYR A 168 3.56 2.46 15.52
C TYR A 168 2.84 1.70 16.64
#